data_fef07bd997755cc24f38b937327d436f
#
_entry.id   fef07bd997755cc24f38b937327d436f
#
_cell.length_a   1.000
_cell.length_b   1.000
_cell.length_c   1.000
_cell.angle_alpha   90.00
_cell.angle_beta   90.00
_cell.angle_gamma   90.00
#
_symmetry.space_group_name_H-M   'P 1'
#
loop_
_entity.id
_entity.type
_entity.pdbx_description
1 polymer ?
#
loop_
_entity_poly.entity_id
_entity_poly.type
_entity_poly.pdbx_seq_one_letter_code
_entity_poly.pdbx_strand_id
1 'polypeptide(L)'
;MAEENEIPLDIKNDIQLAFNLYKNENNKINKLKLRTILFSFVMYKYSASDINQFIESRTLKEKEFYSFDDVCDLIKEKMMDSKERESDELFNYIVNNKKDKAEVNKMNKKQLMEAFKENEINIEESEIDKMFEYMQKNENNEEEEIDDENENGDKKSKKVGDVYRSDFKQFFIKQK
;
A
#
# COMPACT_ATOMS: atom_id res chain seq x y z
N MET A 1 -2.26 20.09 3.91
CA MET A 1 -2.96 18.79 3.93
C MET A 1 -2.99 18.26 2.50
N ALA A 2 -2.01 17.52 2.08
CA ALA A 2 -1.93 16.65 0.89
C ALA A 2 -0.46 16.39 0.54
N GLU A 3 0.31 15.83 1.48
CA GLU A 3 1.68 15.38 1.21
C GLU A 3 1.82 13.84 1.30
N GLU A 4 0.70 13.13 1.47
CA GLU A 4 0.72 11.70 1.84
C GLU A 4 1.03 10.73 0.70
N ASN A 5 1.17 11.21 -0.55
CA ASN A 5 1.36 10.33 -1.71
C ASN A 5 2.45 10.82 -2.69
N GLU A 6 3.51 11.43 -2.20
CA GLU A 6 4.62 11.82 -3.08
C GLU A 6 5.66 10.68 -3.20
N ILE A 7 6.30 10.60 -4.38
CA ILE A 7 7.45 9.71 -4.57
C ILE A 7 8.57 10.18 -3.63
N PRO A 8 9.19 9.30 -2.83
CA PRO A 8 10.34 9.64 -2.00
C PRO A 8 11.43 10.36 -2.81
N LEU A 9 12.06 11.37 -2.19
CA LEU A 9 13.00 12.26 -2.90
C LEU A 9 14.19 11.53 -3.52
N ASP A 10 14.69 10.49 -2.86
CA ASP A 10 15.76 9.62 -3.35
C ASP A 10 15.33 8.89 -4.62
N ILE A 11 14.15 8.26 -4.60
CA ILE A 11 13.58 7.59 -5.77
C ILE A 11 13.32 8.59 -6.90
N LYS A 12 12.80 9.77 -6.59
CA LYS A 12 12.57 10.83 -7.59
C LYS A 12 13.86 11.28 -8.25
N ASN A 13 14.95 11.38 -7.49
CA ASN A 13 16.28 11.69 -8.02
C ASN A 13 16.79 10.59 -8.96
N ASP A 14 16.62 9.33 -8.61
CA ASP A 14 17.00 8.20 -9.45
C ASP A 14 16.19 8.13 -10.73
N ILE A 15 14.87 8.39 -10.67
CA ILE A 15 14.03 8.54 -11.85
C ILE A 15 14.53 9.68 -12.74
N GLN A 16 14.92 10.82 -12.15
CA GLN A 16 15.45 11.97 -12.89
C GLN A 16 16.78 11.61 -13.60
N LEU A 17 17.65 10.85 -12.96
CA LEU A 17 18.90 10.38 -13.59
C LEU A 17 18.59 9.47 -14.78
N ALA A 18 17.70 8.48 -14.59
CA ALA A 18 17.29 7.57 -15.65
C ALA A 18 16.61 8.32 -16.81
N PHE A 19 15.74 9.27 -16.52
CA PHE A 19 15.07 10.11 -17.51
C PHE A 19 16.08 10.92 -18.33
N ASN A 20 17.06 11.54 -17.67
CA ASN A 20 18.11 12.33 -18.33
C ASN A 20 18.97 11.52 -19.30
N LEU A 21 19.17 10.20 -19.04
CA LEU A 21 19.89 9.32 -19.94
C LEU A 21 19.15 9.05 -21.26
N TYR A 22 17.80 9.16 -21.24
CA TYR A 22 16.97 8.73 -22.35
C TYR A 22 16.21 9.84 -23.06
N LYS A 23 16.17 11.05 -22.46
CA LYS A 23 15.43 12.19 -23.03
C LYS A 23 16.04 12.67 -24.35
N ASN A 24 15.19 13.10 -25.24
CA ASN A 24 15.57 13.79 -26.46
C ASN A 24 15.80 15.32 -26.22
N GLU A 25 16.11 16.05 -27.28
CA GLU A 25 16.32 17.50 -27.26
C GLU A 25 15.10 18.28 -26.73
N ASN A 26 13.90 17.73 -26.88
CA ASN A 26 12.65 18.33 -26.39
C ASN A 26 12.32 17.95 -24.94
N ASN A 27 13.28 17.39 -24.19
CA ASN A 27 13.09 16.89 -22.80
C ASN A 27 11.94 15.88 -22.69
N LYS A 28 11.83 14.95 -23.65
CA LYS A 28 10.82 13.88 -23.65
C LYS A 28 11.45 12.54 -23.98
N ILE A 29 10.81 11.46 -23.55
CA ILE A 29 11.20 10.08 -23.88
C ILE A 29 10.10 9.39 -24.71
N ASN A 30 10.46 8.42 -25.53
CA ASN A 30 9.50 7.63 -26.28
C ASN A 30 8.99 6.45 -25.46
N LYS A 31 7.96 5.74 -25.97
CA LYS A 31 7.32 4.59 -25.30
C LYS A 31 8.32 3.49 -24.93
N LEU A 32 9.32 3.20 -25.78
CA LEU A 32 10.32 2.17 -25.49
C LEU A 32 11.17 2.52 -24.26
N LYS A 33 11.61 3.77 -24.14
CA LYS A 33 12.40 4.26 -23.01
C LYS A 33 11.57 4.36 -21.73
N LEU A 34 10.30 4.77 -21.86
CA LEU A 34 9.35 4.74 -20.75
C LEU A 34 9.21 3.32 -20.18
N ARG A 35 9.05 2.31 -21.04
CA ARG A 35 8.99 0.89 -20.61
C ARG A 35 10.23 0.46 -19.84
N THR A 36 11.41 0.87 -20.33
CA THR A 36 12.68 0.56 -19.66
C THR A 36 12.71 1.15 -18.25
N ILE A 37 12.29 2.40 -18.08
CA ILE A 37 12.25 3.06 -16.76
C ILE A 37 11.22 2.37 -15.85
N LEU A 38 9.98 2.16 -16.32
CA LEU A 38 8.95 1.48 -15.53
C LEU A 38 9.38 0.09 -15.09
N PHE A 39 10.01 -0.68 -15.98
CA PHE A 39 10.56 -1.99 -15.64
C PHE A 39 11.60 -1.90 -14.52
N SER A 40 12.51 -0.93 -14.59
CA SER A 40 13.60 -0.79 -13.61
C SER A 40 13.13 -0.38 -12.22
N PHE A 41 12.07 0.44 -12.11
CA PHE A 41 11.64 1.02 -10.82
C PHE A 41 10.48 0.26 -10.16
N VAL A 42 9.47 -0.16 -10.92
CA VAL A 42 8.22 -0.65 -10.32
C VAL A 42 7.66 -1.91 -10.97
N MET A 43 8.09 -2.26 -12.18
CA MET A 43 7.49 -3.34 -12.93
C MET A 43 8.45 -4.49 -13.27
N TYR A 44 9.52 -4.66 -12.51
CA TYR A 44 10.53 -5.71 -12.74
C TYR A 44 9.97 -7.15 -12.63
N LYS A 45 8.83 -7.32 -11.95
CA LYS A 45 8.11 -8.59 -11.81
C LYS A 45 7.06 -8.82 -12.92
N TYR A 46 6.87 -7.85 -13.82
CA TYR A 46 5.82 -7.87 -14.83
C TYR A 46 6.37 -8.22 -16.21
N SER A 47 5.56 -8.83 -17.04
CA SER A 47 5.91 -9.08 -18.44
C SER A 47 5.90 -7.79 -19.27
N ALA A 48 6.54 -7.82 -20.43
CA ALA A 48 6.48 -6.70 -21.38
C ALA A 48 5.05 -6.41 -21.85
N SER A 49 4.18 -7.42 -21.89
CA SER A 49 2.76 -7.28 -22.22
C SER A 49 2.02 -6.49 -21.14
N ASP A 50 2.26 -6.81 -19.85
CA ASP A 50 1.62 -6.14 -18.74
C ASP A 50 2.01 -4.66 -18.69
N ILE A 51 3.29 -4.34 -18.93
CA ILE A 51 3.77 -2.96 -19.00
C ILE A 51 3.09 -2.20 -20.13
N ASN A 52 2.95 -2.82 -21.30
CA ASN A 52 2.25 -2.19 -22.43
C ASN A 52 0.78 -1.94 -22.09
N GLN A 53 0.10 -2.94 -21.53
CA GLN A 53 -1.30 -2.82 -21.13
C GLN A 53 -1.49 -1.71 -20.08
N PHE A 54 -0.58 -1.60 -19.13
CA PHE A 54 -0.59 -0.53 -18.14
C PHE A 54 -0.47 0.85 -18.78
N ILE A 55 0.52 1.05 -19.67
CA ILE A 55 0.69 2.33 -20.39
C ILE A 55 -0.54 2.65 -21.24
N GLU A 56 -1.12 1.66 -21.91
CA GLU A 56 -2.27 1.82 -22.80
C GLU A 56 -3.58 2.07 -22.06
N SER A 57 -3.73 1.57 -20.85
CA SER A 57 -4.92 1.79 -20.01
C SER A 57 -5.01 3.22 -19.50
N ARG A 58 -3.92 3.99 -19.51
CA ARG A 58 -3.82 5.35 -18.98
C ARG A 58 -3.88 6.38 -20.10
N THR A 59 -4.99 6.80 -20.58
CA THR A 59 -5.27 7.93 -21.51
C THR A 59 -4.12 8.41 -22.43
N LEU A 60 -2.98 7.73 -22.39
CA LEU A 60 -1.74 8.03 -23.09
C LEU A 60 -1.64 7.25 -24.43
N LYS A 61 -2.74 6.64 -24.87
CA LYS A 61 -2.77 5.81 -26.10
C LYS A 61 -2.23 6.51 -27.33
N GLU A 62 -2.48 7.82 -27.44
CA GLU A 62 -2.07 8.64 -28.57
C GLU A 62 -0.76 9.39 -28.32
N LYS A 63 -0.18 9.26 -27.12
CA LYS A 63 1.02 10.00 -26.74
C LYS A 63 2.27 9.23 -27.20
N GLU A 64 2.99 9.80 -28.16
CA GLU A 64 4.25 9.21 -28.63
C GLU A 64 5.44 9.50 -27.70
N PHE A 65 5.37 10.63 -26.98
CA PHE A 65 6.46 11.13 -26.14
C PHE A 65 5.94 11.52 -24.75
N TYR A 66 6.70 11.21 -23.72
CA TYR A 66 6.39 11.37 -22.32
C TYR A 66 7.34 12.36 -21.65
N SER A 67 6.82 13.28 -20.85
CA SER A 67 7.58 14.20 -20.00
C SER A 67 8.09 13.50 -18.74
N PHE A 68 8.93 14.17 -17.97
CA PHE A 68 9.36 13.69 -16.65
C PHE A 68 8.18 13.50 -15.68
N ASP A 69 7.24 14.44 -15.69
CA ASP A 69 6.04 14.36 -14.83
C ASP A 69 5.17 13.15 -15.18
N ASP A 70 4.98 12.87 -16.48
CA ASP A 70 4.26 11.66 -16.92
C ASP A 70 4.91 10.38 -16.38
N VAL A 71 6.24 10.34 -16.37
CA VAL A 71 6.99 9.17 -15.86
C VAL A 71 6.80 9.05 -14.35
N CYS A 72 6.90 10.16 -13.62
CA CYS A 72 6.67 10.19 -12.17
C CYS A 72 5.26 9.74 -11.81
N ASP A 73 4.24 10.23 -12.51
CA ASP A 73 2.85 9.89 -12.26
C ASP A 73 2.59 8.39 -12.47
N LEU A 74 3.12 7.80 -13.55
CA LEU A 74 2.99 6.37 -13.82
C LEU A 74 3.73 5.51 -12.80
N ILE A 75 4.92 5.93 -12.38
CA ILE A 75 5.66 5.22 -11.32
C ILE A 75 4.92 5.29 -10.00
N LYS A 76 4.47 6.48 -9.61
CA LYS A 76 3.69 6.71 -8.38
C LYS A 76 2.47 5.82 -8.33
N GLU A 77 1.68 5.81 -9.39
CA GLU A 77 0.49 4.97 -9.48
C GLU A 77 0.84 3.50 -9.33
N LYS A 78 1.90 3.04 -9.99
CA LYS A 78 2.29 1.63 -9.92
C LYS A 78 2.90 1.24 -8.57
N MET A 79 3.57 2.15 -7.89
CA MET A 79 4.01 1.96 -6.51
C MET A 79 2.82 1.77 -5.56
N MET A 80 1.74 2.53 -5.75
CA MET A 80 0.51 2.41 -4.95
C MET A 80 -0.18 1.06 -5.21
N ASP A 81 -0.37 0.67 -6.47
CA ASP A 81 -0.91 -0.64 -6.85
C ASP A 81 -0.11 -1.80 -6.22
N SER A 82 1.23 -1.68 -6.17
CA SER A 82 2.10 -2.70 -5.58
C SER A 82 1.85 -2.82 -4.08
N LYS A 83 1.79 -1.71 -3.35
CA LYS A 83 1.52 -1.70 -1.91
C LYS A 83 0.13 -2.27 -1.59
N GLU A 84 -0.87 -1.91 -2.38
CA GLU A 84 -2.22 -2.45 -2.22
C GLU A 84 -2.24 -3.96 -2.37
N ARG A 85 -1.61 -4.47 -3.42
CA ARG A 85 -1.54 -5.92 -3.66
C ARG A 85 -0.74 -6.63 -2.57
N GLU A 86 0.41 -6.09 -2.17
CA GLU A 86 1.22 -6.64 -1.09
C GLU A 86 0.45 -6.70 0.24
N SER A 87 -0.35 -5.66 0.54
CA SER A 87 -1.19 -5.64 1.72
C SER A 87 -2.30 -6.71 1.66
N ASP A 88 -2.92 -6.90 0.48
CA ASP A 88 -3.93 -7.93 0.28
C ASP A 88 -3.35 -9.34 0.36
N GLU A 89 -2.16 -9.57 -0.21
CA GLU A 89 -1.43 -10.83 -0.12
C GLU A 89 -1.06 -11.15 1.33
N LEU A 90 -0.56 -10.16 2.07
CA LEU A 90 -0.21 -10.31 3.48
C LEU A 90 -1.45 -10.57 4.36
N PHE A 91 -2.54 -9.83 4.14
CA PHE A 91 -3.79 -10.05 4.84
C PHE A 91 -4.30 -11.48 4.61
N ASN A 92 -4.32 -11.92 3.36
CA ASN A 92 -4.73 -13.27 3.00
C ASN A 92 -3.84 -14.33 3.64
N TYR A 93 -2.52 -14.11 3.69
CA TYR A 93 -1.59 -15.00 4.37
C TYR A 93 -1.93 -15.15 5.85
N ILE A 94 -2.15 -14.04 6.55
CA ILE A 94 -2.47 -14.03 7.99
C ILE A 94 -3.79 -14.73 8.27
N VAL A 95 -4.80 -14.49 7.44
CA VAL A 95 -6.17 -14.97 7.68
C VAL A 95 -6.37 -16.42 7.21
N ASN A 96 -5.77 -16.80 6.06
CA ASN A 96 -6.01 -18.09 5.40
C ASN A 96 -5.12 -19.24 5.89
N ASN A 97 -4.36 -19.05 6.97
CA ASN A 97 -3.47 -20.09 7.50
C ASN A 97 -4.21 -21.36 7.98
N LYS A 98 -5.55 -21.40 7.90
CA LYS A 98 -6.39 -22.59 8.12
C LYS A 98 -7.51 -22.69 7.08
N LYS A 99 -7.24 -23.41 6.01
CA LYS A 99 -8.12 -24.25 5.14
C LYS A 99 -9.58 -23.85 4.82
N ASP A 100 -10.11 -22.72 5.22
CA ASP A 100 -11.48 -22.34 4.88
C ASP A 100 -11.46 -21.26 3.77
N LYS A 101 -11.92 -21.69 2.58
CA LYS A 101 -12.00 -20.88 1.35
C LYS A 101 -13.11 -19.82 1.35
N ALA A 102 -13.62 -19.38 2.48
CA ALA A 102 -14.52 -18.26 2.55
C ALA A 102 -13.68 -16.97 2.44
N GLU A 103 -14.13 -15.98 1.67
CA GLU A 103 -13.54 -14.64 1.69
C GLU A 103 -13.67 -14.06 3.10
N VAL A 104 -12.62 -14.24 3.90
CA VAL A 104 -12.57 -13.70 5.25
C VAL A 104 -12.11 -12.25 5.13
N ASN A 105 -13.02 -11.33 5.42
CA ASN A 105 -12.76 -9.89 5.39
C ASN A 105 -12.31 -9.32 6.74
N LYS A 106 -12.08 -10.19 7.73
CA LYS A 106 -11.71 -9.80 9.09
C LYS A 106 -10.55 -10.63 9.60
N MET A 107 -9.66 -9.99 10.34
CA MET A 107 -8.52 -10.59 11.03
C MET A 107 -8.67 -10.39 12.54
N ASN A 108 -8.47 -11.44 13.32
CA ASN A 108 -8.42 -11.34 14.76
C ASN A 108 -6.96 -11.36 15.27
N LYS A 109 -6.78 -10.89 16.52
CA LYS A 109 -5.47 -10.83 17.20
C LYS A 109 -4.73 -12.18 17.17
N LYS A 110 -5.43 -13.29 17.38
CA LYS A 110 -4.84 -14.62 17.44
C LYS A 110 -4.23 -15.02 16.09
N GLN A 111 -4.89 -14.71 14.98
CA GLN A 111 -4.37 -14.99 13.63
C GLN A 111 -3.06 -14.23 13.37
N LEU A 112 -2.99 -12.95 13.74
CA LEU A 112 -1.77 -12.18 13.60
C LEU A 112 -0.64 -12.70 14.48
N MET A 113 -0.92 -13.07 15.74
CA MET A 113 0.06 -13.70 16.63
C MET A 113 0.59 -15.02 16.07
N GLU A 114 -0.29 -15.87 15.54
CA GLU A 114 0.10 -17.13 14.91
C GLU A 114 1.01 -16.88 13.69
N ALA A 115 0.68 -15.90 12.84
CA ALA A 115 1.50 -15.55 11.68
C ALA A 115 2.90 -15.06 12.08
N PHE A 116 3.02 -14.23 13.11
CA PHE A 116 4.32 -13.81 13.63
C PHE A 116 5.13 -14.98 14.17
N LYS A 117 4.48 -15.86 14.96
CA LYS A 117 5.13 -17.04 15.53
C LYS A 117 5.63 -18.01 14.46
N GLU A 118 4.85 -18.23 13.40
CA GLU A 118 5.24 -19.10 12.29
C GLU A 118 6.44 -18.57 11.49
N ASN A 119 6.60 -17.25 11.47
CA ASN A 119 7.76 -16.59 10.84
C ASN A 119 8.90 -16.31 11.82
N GLU A 120 8.89 -16.90 13.01
CA GLU A 120 9.93 -16.75 14.04
C GLU A 120 10.13 -15.28 14.48
N ILE A 121 9.09 -14.43 14.29
CA ILE A 121 9.10 -13.03 14.73
C ILE A 121 8.63 -13.00 16.17
N ASN A 122 9.55 -12.56 17.05
CA ASN A 122 9.23 -12.41 18.47
C ASN A 122 8.62 -11.02 18.69
N ILE A 123 7.33 -10.97 19.00
CA ILE A 123 6.57 -9.75 19.27
C ILE A 123 5.76 -9.92 20.55
N GLU A 124 5.70 -8.88 21.37
CA GLU A 124 4.93 -8.91 22.60
C GLU A 124 3.43 -8.72 22.32
N GLU A 125 2.59 -9.35 23.14
CA GLU A 125 1.14 -9.23 23.03
C GLU A 125 0.66 -7.77 23.12
N SER A 126 1.32 -6.97 23.95
CA SER A 126 1.06 -5.54 24.10
C SER A 126 1.34 -4.73 22.84
N GLU A 127 2.31 -5.16 22.01
CA GLU A 127 2.62 -4.52 20.73
C GLU A 127 1.55 -4.84 19.70
N ILE A 128 1.06 -6.08 19.69
CA ILE A 128 -0.06 -6.48 18.83
C ILE A 128 -1.34 -5.72 19.20
N ASP A 129 -1.61 -5.52 20.50
CA ASP A 129 -2.75 -4.72 20.95
C ASP A 129 -2.67 -3.29 20.42
N LYS A 130 -1.51 -2.65 20.50
CA LYS A 130 -1.29 -1.31 19.92
C LYS A 130 -1.48 -1.27 18.40
N MET A 131 -1.01 -2.31 17.69
CA MET A 131 -1.22 -2.40 16.25
C MET A 131 -2.71 -2.46 15.91
N PHE A 132 -3.48 -3.29 16.62
CA PHE A 132 -4.92 -3.40 16.41
C PHE A 132 -5.66 -2.11 16.75
N GLU A 133 -5.34 -1.47 17.88
CA GLU A 133 -5.91 -0.16 18.25
C GLU A 133 -5.62 0.91 17.19
N TYR A 134 -4.40 0.90 16.63
CA TYR A 134 -4.03 1.85 15.59
C TYR A 134 -4.80 1.61 14.30
N MET A 135 -4.93 0.36 13.87
CA MET A 135 -5.69 0.01 12.69
C MET A 135 -7.19 0.35 12.83
N GLN A 136 -7.78 0.15 14.02
CA GLN A 136 -9.19 0.45 14.30
C GLN A 136 -9.49 1.95 14.45
N LYS A 137 -8.52 2.77 14.87
CA LYS A 137 -8.73 4.23 15.03
C LYS A 137 -9.00 4.97 13.73
N ASN A 138 -8.68 4.38 12.60
CA ASN A 138 -8.94 4.98 11.29
C ASN A 138 -10.42 4.90 10.86
N GLU A 139 -11.25 4.06 11.51
CA GLU A 139 -12.70 3.99 11.24
C GLU A 139 -13.51 5.10 11.93
N ASN A 140 -13.03 5.65 13.07
CA ASN A 140 -13.84 6.52 13.92
C ASN A 140 -13.72 8.02 13.60
N ASN A 141 -13.19 8.40 12.44
CA ASN A 141 -13.15 9.83 12.06
C ASN A 141 -14.43 10.34 11.36
N GLU A 142 -15.49 9.55 11.26
CA GLU A 142 -16.75 9.98 10.64
C GLU A 142 -18.02 9.79 11.49
N GLU A 143 -17.97 9.21 12.70
CA GLU A 143 -19.20 9.10 13.52
C GLU A 143 -18.95 9.45 15.01
N GLU A 144 -19.46 10.63 15.39
CA GLU A 144 -20.10 11.03 16.66
C GLU A 144 -19.35 10.80 17.97
N GLU A 145 -18.93 11.93 18.56
CA GLU A 145 -18.88 12.14 20.01
C GLU A 145 -20.27 11.86 20.60
N ILE A 146 -20.49 10.66 21.10
CA ILE A 146 -21.56 10.43 22.08
C ILE A 146 -20.90 10.52 23.45
N ASP A 147 -21.09 11.68 24.08
CA ASP A 147 -20.89 11.89 25.51
C ASP A 147 -21.82 10.93 26.27
N ASP A 148 -21.26 9.86 26.81
CA ASP A 148 -21.89 9.09 27.88
C ASP A 148 -20.98 9.19 29.11
N GLU A 149 -21.22 10.26 29.87
CA GLU A 149 -20.76 10.38 31.25
C GLU A 149 -21.46 9.30 32.10
N ASN A 150 -20.78 8.19 32.35
CA ASN A 150 -21.11 7.26 33.40
C ASN A 150 -19.89 7.03 34.29
N GLU A 151 -19.87 7.79 35.40
CA GLU A 151 -19.04 7.55 36.57
C GLU A 151 -19.30 6.14 37.12
N ASN A 152 -18.43 5.19 36.82
CA ASN A 152 -18.10 4.10 37.74
C ASN A 152 -16.76 3.48 37.28
N GLY A 153 -15.78 3.68 38.16
CA GLY A 153 -14.38 3.35 37.91
C GLY A 153 -14.08 1.84 37.94
N ASP A 154 -14.39 1.14 36.86
CA ASP A 154 -13.76 -0.11 36.51
C ASP A 154 -13.16 0.06 35.10
N LYS A 155 -11.82 0.08 35.04
CA LYS A 155 -11.09 0.04 33.75
C LYS A 155 -11.42 -1.29 33.07
N LYS A 156 -12.58 -1.36 32.41
CA LYS A 156 -12.84 -2.42 31.43
C LYS A 156 -11.79 -2.29 30.34
N SER A 157 -10.86 -3.23 30.29
CA SER A 157 -9.99 -3.41 29.16
C SER A 157 -10.87 -3.43 27.90
N LYS A 158 -10.78 -2.40 27.06
CA LYS A 158 -11.49 -2.34 25.77
C LYS A 158 -11.12 -3.63 25.02
N LYS A 159 -12.11 -4.49 24.79
CA LYS A 159 -11.90 -5.71 24.03
C LYS A 159 -11.50 -5.26 22.64
N VAL A 160 -10.23 -5.45 22.28
CA VAL A 160 -9.71 -5.16 20.95
C VAL A 160 -10.51 -6.04 19.99
N GLY A 161 -11.28 -5.41 19.11
CA GLY A 161 -12.14 -6.08 18.14
C GLY A 161 -11.35 -6.68 16.98
N ASP A 162 -12.06 -7.26 16.01
CA ASP A 162 -11.45 -7.71 14.75
C ASP A 162 -11.04 -6.50 13.89
N VAL A 163 -10.02 -6.67 13.06
CA VAL A 163 -9.56 -5.68 12.08
C VAL A 163 -10.10 -6.07 10.71
N TYR A 164 -10.75 -5.13 10.02
CA TYR A 164 -11.21 -5.35 8.66
C TYR A 164 -10.05 -5.25 7.66
N ARG A 165 -10.22 -5.90 6.50
CA ARG A 165 -9.24 -5.84 5.39
C ARG A 165 -8.96 -4.40 4.96
N SER A 166 -10.00 -3.55 4.90
CA SER A 166 -9.88 -2.12 4.56
C SER A 166 -8.93 -1.39 5.49
N ASP A 167 -9.05 -1.62 6.80
CA ASP A 167 -8.27 -0.93 7.84
C ASP A 167 -6.83 -1.38 7.84
N PHE A 168 -6.62 -2.70 7.69
CA PHE A 168 -5.30 -3.28 7.50
C PHE A 168 -4.61 -2.70 6.26
N LYS A 169 -5.32 -2.59 5.14
CA LYS A 169 -4.81 -2.02 3.90
C LYS A 169 -4.42 -0.56 4.08
N GLN A 170 -5.27 0.25 4.72
CA GLN A 170 -4.97 1.65 5.01
C GLN A 170 -3.75 1.80 5.93
N PHE A 171 -3.66 0.97 6.97
CA PHE A 171 -2.50 0.93 7.86
C PHE A 171 -1.23 0.62 7.09
N PHE A 172 -1.23 -0.40 6.23
CA PHE A 172 -0.07 -0.84 5.48
C PHE A 172 0.41 0.20 4.45
N ILE A 173 -0.54 0.90 3.80
CA ILE A 173 -0.22 1.92 2.80
C ILE A 173 0.32 3.21 3.45
N LYS A 174 -0.20 3.59 4.64
CA LYS A 174 0.19 4.81 5.35
C LYS A 174 1.49 4.70 6.14
N GLN A 175 2.03 3.50 6.33
CA GLN A 175 3.33 3.33 7.00
C GLN A 175 4.45 3.81 6.07
N LYS A 176 5.07 4.93 6.45
CA LYS A 176 6.30 5.48 5.84
C LYS A 176 7.51 5.04 6.63
#